data_2d8fed7aeeea8d7e6a9d778d2b5bee98
#
_entry.id   2d8fed7aeeea8d7e6a9d778d2b5bee98
#
_cell.length_a   1.000
_cell.length_b   1.000
_cell.length_c   1.000
_cell.angle_alpha   90.00
_cell.angle_beta   90.00
_cell.angle_gamma   90.00
#
_symmetry.space_group_name_H-M   'P 1'
#
loop_
_entity.id
_entity.type
_entity.pdbx_description
1 polymer ?
#
loop_
_entity_poly.entity_id
_entity_poly.type
_entity_poly.pdbx_seq_one_letter_code
_entity_poly.pdbx_strand_id
1 'polypeptide(L)'
;MLAKPQIRESLRLKLSILMPAYNEAATVGIAVKRVLDIHYPCEVEVVVVNDGSVDNTSDVLASIDDRRVTITEHPVNRGKGAAVRTAAALATGDYLVIFDADLEYSPDDILGLLTPVTRGDAEVVYGIRKFGASTAHSFWFVIGNRVNTFTANALFNTWISDLHTCLKLLPVSLFRELPLNENRFGLDTELTAMLLARGVRPYEVPITYKARSREEGKKLTWGDGVVATRILVRVRLRKALTDRRARLRGAMARR
;
A
#
# COMPACT_ATOMS: atom_id res chain seq x y z
N MET A 1 29.67 -19.23 2.84
CA MET A 1 29.18 -19.69 1.53
C MET A 1 27.67 -19.75 1.64
N LEU A 2 26.97 -18.63 1.33
CA LEU A 2 25.52 -18.55 1.43
C LEU A 2 24.94 -19.25 0.21
N ALA A 3 24.05 -20.21 0.44
CA ALA A 3 23.35 -20.92 -0.61
C ALA A 3 22.59 -19.92 -1.49
N LYS A 4 22.85 -19.94 -2.81
CA LYS A 4 22.01 -19.25 -3.78
C LYS A 4 20.57 -19.74 -3.60
N PRO A 5 19.56 -18.83 -3.52
CA PRO A 5 18.19 -19.26 -3.55
C PRO A 5 17.99 -20.03 -4.86
N GLN A 6 17.55 -21.27 -4.74
CA GLN A 6 17.09 -22.05 -5.88
C GLN A 6 16.02 -21.22 -6.60
N ILE A 7 16.16 -21.05 -7.90
CA ILE A 7 15.12 -20.58 -8.80
C ILE A 7 13.92 -21.50 -8.51
N ARG A 8 12.98 -21.04 -7.70
CA ARG A 8 11.70 -21.70 -7.54
C ARG A 8 11.11 -21.75 -8.94
N GLU A 9 10.92 -22.96 -9.45
CA GLU A 9 10.03 -23.23 -10.57
C GLU A 9 8.84 -22.29 -10.48
N SER A 10 8.38 -21.75 -11.61
CA SER A 10 7.28 -20.81 -11.73
C SER A 10 6.00 -21.40 -11.10
N LEU A 11 5.98 -21.51 -9.78
CA LEU A 11 4.77 -21.63 -9.02
C LEU A 11 3.91 -20.44 -9.45
N ARG A 12 2.74 -20.72 -9.93
CA ARG A 12 1.76 -19.75 -10.43
C ARG A 12 1.50 -18.70 -9.34
N LEU A 13 2.35 -17.66 -9.31
CA LEU A 13 2.19 -16.53 -8.41
C LEU A 13 0.79 -15.95 -8.68
N LYS A 14 0.04 -15.70 -7.63
CA LYS A 14 -1.25 -15.00 -7.70
C LYS A 14 -1.13 -13.65 -7.03
N LEU A 15 -1.55 -12.60 -7.73
CA LEU A 15 -1.57 -11.23 -7.25
C LEU A 15 -2.99 -10.80 -6.88
N SER A 16 -3.20 -10.29 -5.68
CA SER A 16 -4.42 -9.63 -5.25
C SER A 16 -4.26 -8.12 -5.35
N ILE A 17 -5.05 -7.47 -6.19
CA ILE A 17 -5.07 -6.02 -6.34
C ILE A 17 -6.19 -5.49 -5.44
N LEU A 18 -5.80 -4.80 -4.36
CA LEU A 18 -6.72 -4.27 -3.35
C LEU A 18 -7.17 -2.87 -3.75
N MET A 19 -8.44 -2.70 -4.05
CA MET A 19 -9.00 -1.45 -4.55
C MET A 19 -10.05 -0.87 -3.58
N PRO A 20 -9.65 0.01 -2.65
CA PRO A 20 -10.60 0.76 -1.85
C PRO A 20 -11.30 1.81 -2.71
N ALA A 21 -12.62 1.93 -2.59
CA ALA A 21 -13.43 2.93 -3.30
C ALA A 21 -14.37 3.65 -2.34
N TYR A 22 -14.45 4.97 -2.43
CA TYR A 22 -15.42 5.80 -1.70
C TYR A 22 -15.79 7.03 -2.51
N ASN A 23 -17.06 7.10 -2.96
CA ASN A 23 -17.55 8.14 -3.87
C ASN A 23 -16.67 8.26 -5.12
N GLU A 24 -16.54 7.16 -5.84
CA GLU A 24 -15.73 7.04 -7.05
C GLU A 24 -16.57 6.50 -8.24
N ALA A 25 -17.87 6.85 -8.29
CA ALA A 25 -18.78 6.39 -9.35
C ALA A 25 -18.25 6.68 -10.78
N ALA A 26 -17.57 7.82 -10.96
CA ALA A 26 -17.01 8.20 -12.26
C ALA A 26 -15.73 7.43 -12.66
N THR A 27 -15.05 6.83 -11.69
CA THR A 27 -13.68 6.30 -11.90
C THR A 27 -13.54 4.82 -11.64
N VAL A 28 -14.28 4.25 -10.69
CA VAL A 28 -14.08 2.87 -10.22
C VAL A 28 -14.24 1.83 -11.33
N GLY A 29 -15.26 1.95 -12.18
CA GLY A 29 -15.46 1.02 -13.31
C GLY A 29 -14.32 1.09 -14.32
N ILE A 30 -13.82 2.31 -14.59
CA ILE A 30 -12.67 2.53 -15.47
C ILE A 30 -11.40 1.95 -14.84
N ALA A 31 -11.19 2.15 -13.53
CA ALA A 31 -10.02 1.64 -12.81
C ALA A 31 -9.97 0.11 -12.84
N VAL A 32 -11.09 -0.56 -12.52
CA VAL A 32 -11.20 -2.02 -12.59
C VAL A 32 -10.90 -2.52 -13.99
N LYS A 33 -11.57 -1.93 -15.01
CA LYS A 33 -11.34 -2.33 -16.40
C LYS A 33 -9.88 -2.18 -16.80
N ARG A 34 -9.24 -1.03 -16.54
CA ARG A 34 -7.83 -0.80 -16.87
C ARG A 34 -6.89 -1.81 -16.21
N VAL A 35 -7.15 -2.16 -14.94
CA VAL A 35 -6.38 -3.18 -14.22
C VAL A 35 -6.53 -4.54 -14.88
N LEU A 36 -7.75 -4.93 -15.25
CA LEU A 36 -8.04 -6.23 -15.87
C LEU A 36 -7.56 -6.36 -17.31
N ASP A 37 -7.40 -5.26 -18.03
CA ASP A 37 -6.88 -5.21 -19.40
C ASP A 37 -5.35 -5.42 -19.49
N ILE A 38 -4.62 -5.32 -18.36
CA ILE A 38 -3.17 -5.56 -18.33
C ILE A 38 -2.85 -7.06 -18.44
N HIS A 39 -1.87 -7.38 -19.27
CA HIS A 39 -1.30 -8.73 -19.38
C HIS A 39 -0.25 -8.95 -18.27
N TYR A 40 -0.68 -9.50 -17.15
CA TYR A 40 0.21 -9.85 -16.04
C TYR A 40 0.94 -11.18 -16.28
N PRO A 41 2.18 -11.33 -15.80
CA PRO A 41 2.93 -12.60 -15.89
C PRO A 41 2.45 -13.66 -14.87
N CYS A 42 1.35 -13.40 -14.17
CA CYS A 42 0.83 -14.22 -13.08
C CYS A 42 -0.71 -14.18 -13.07
N GLU A 43 -1.34 -15.06 -12.29
CA GLU A 43 -2.77 -14.98 -12.02
C GLU A 43 -3.09 -13.71 -11.22
N VAL A 44 -4.22 -13.05 -11.52
CA VAL A 44 -4.65 -11.84 -10.80
C VAL A 44 -6.09 -11.95 -10.35
N GLU A 45 -6.37 -11.33 -9.21
CA GLU A 45 -7.70 -11.00 -8.73
C GLU A 45 -7.75 -9.55 -8.31
N VAL A 46 -8.91 -8.94 -8.40
CA VAL A 46 -9.18 -7.57 -7.92
C VAL A 46 -10.19 -7.66 -6.79
N VAL A 47 -9.82 -7.18 -5.62
CA VAL A 47 -10.72 -7.10 -4.46
C VAL A 47 -11.12 -5.66 -4.24
N VAL A 48 -12.34 -5.32 -4.63
CA VAL A 48 -12.90 -3.96 -4.48
C VAL A 48 -13.69 -3.88 -3.18
N VAL A 49 -13.40 -2.87 -2.38
CA VAL A 49 -14.19 -2.56 -1.17
C VAL A 49 -14.82 -1.18 -1.32
N ASN A 50 -16.14 -1.16 -1.51
CA ASN A 50 -16.92 0.06 -1.42
C ASN A 50 -17.03 0.48 0.05
N ASP A 51 -16.40 1.58 0.42
CA ASP A 51 -16.32 2.03 1.81
C ASP A 51 -17.52 2.92 2.19
N GLY A 52 -18.73 2.41 1.96
CA GLY A 52 -19.98 3.09 2.31
C GLY A 52 -20.21 4.35 1.48
N SER A 53 -20.04 4.26 0.16
CA SER A 53 -20.31 5.39 -0.75
C SER A 53 -21.75 5.84 -0.70
N VAL A 54 -21.97 7.13 -0.93
CA VAL A 54 -23.30 7.76 -0.96
C VAL A 54 -23.69 8.24 -2.37
N ASP A 55 -22.82 8.03 -3.33
CA ASP A 55 -23.06 8.26 -4.76
C ASP A 55 -23.39 6.93 -5.48
N ASN A 56 -23.42 6.92 -6.80
CA ASN A 56 -23.73 5.74 -7.61
C ASN A 56 -22.56 4.72 -7.70
N THR A 57 -21.57 4.77 -6.80
CA THR A 57 -20.44 3.82 -6.81
C THR A 57 -20.91 2.36 -6.70
N SER A 58 -21.92 2.08 -5.82
CA SER A 58 -22.46 0.73 -5.65
C SER A 58 -23.10 0.21 -6.94
N ASP A 59 -23.85 1.04 -7.66
CA ASP A 59 -24.50 0.64 -8.93
C ASP A 59 -23.47 0.34 -10.01
N VAL A 60 -22.42 1.16 -10.11
CA VAL A 60 -21.32 0.94 -11.05
C VAL A 60 -20.61 -0.38 -10.73
N LEU A 61 -20.34 -0.66 -9.47
CA LEU A 61 -19.69 -1.91 -9.05
C LEU A 61 -20.58 -3.13 -9.32
N ALA A 62 -21.89 -3.01 -9.06
CA ALA A 62 -22.85 -4.10 -9.33
C ALA A 62 -22.95 -4.48 -10.84
N SER A 63 -22.57 -3.57 -11.72
CA SER A 63 -22.54 -3.81 -13.17
C SER A 63 -21.30 -4.56 -13.67
N ILE A 64 -20.29 -4.78 -12.81
CA ILE A 64 -19.04 -5.46 -13.18
C ILE A 64 -19.28 -6.96 -13.13
N ASP A 65 -19.24 -7.62 -14.29
CA ASP A 65 -19.34 -9.08 -14.44
C ASP A 65 -17.99 -9.65 -14.92
N ASP A 66 -17.06 -9.86 -13.97
CA ASP A 66 -15.78 -10.53 -14.22
C ASP A 66 -15.42 -11.41 -13.03
N ARG A 67 -15.21 -12.70 -13.29
CA ARG A 67 -14.88 -13.70 -12.26
C ARG A 67 -13.62 -13.42 -11.45
N ARG A 68 -12.75 -12.52 -11.93
CA ARG A 68 -11.54 -12.11 -11.23
C ARG A 68 -11.81 -10.99 -10.21
N VAL A 69 -13.03 -10.45 -10.18
CA VAL A 69 -13.39 -9.32 -9.32
C VAL A 69 -14.24 -9.81 -8.16
N THR A 70 -13.80 -9.52 -6.96
CA THR A 70 -14.58 -9.71 -5.73
C THR A 70 -14.96 -8.33 -5.20
N ILE A 71 -16.25 -8.10 -5.01
CA ILE A 71 -16.78 -6.84 -4.52
C ILE A 71 -17.39 -7.07 -3.13
N THR A 72 -17.09 -6.17 -2.19
CA THR A 72 -17.73 -6.11 -0.88
C THR A 72 -17.97 -4.66 -0.49
N GLU A 73 -18.86 -4.44 0.48
CA GLU A 73 -19.27 -3.11 0.89
C GLU A 73 -19.30 -2.96 2.40
N HIS A 74 -18.88 -1.80 2.88
CA HIS A 74 -19.10 -1.37 4.26
C HIS A 74 -20.44 -0.62 4.38
N PRO A 75 -21.23 -0.85 5.43
CA PRO A 75 -22.53 -0.17 5.59
C PRO A 75 -22.38 1.34 5.80
N VAL A 76 -21.20 1.80 6.22
CA VAL A 76 -20.85 3.21 6.42
C VAL A 76 -19.38 3.42 6.12
N ASN A 77 -18.98 4.65 5.80
CA ASN A 77 -17.58 5.00 5.58
C ASN A 77 -16.74 4.74 6.84
N ARG A 78 -15.76 3.86 6.71
CA ARG A 78 -14.79 3.48 7.76
C ARG A 78 -13.39 4.01 7.50
N GLY A 79 -13.15 4.52 6.29
CA GLY A 79 -11.88 5.06 5.81
C GLY A 79 -11.04 4.08 5.02
N LYS A 80 -10.19 4.61 4.14
CA LYS A 80 -9.32 3.85 3.21
C LYS A 80 -8.59 2.69 3.89
N GLY A 81 -8.00 2.93 5.05
CA GLY A 81 -7.26 1.89 5.77
C GLY A 81 -8.13 0.72 6.20
N ALA A 82 -9.38 0.98 6.62
CA ALA A 82 -10.32 -0.07 6.93
C ALA A 82 -10.71 -0.87 5.69
N ALA A 83 -10.95 -0.19 4.56
CA ALA A 83 -11.28 -0.82 3.29
C ALA A 83 -10.12 -1.70 2.79
N VAL A 84 -8.88 -1.22 2.83
CA VAL A 84 -7.68 -2.02 2.47
C VAL A 84 -7.54 -3.26 3.36
N ARG A 85 -7.74 -3.14 4.68
CA ARG A 85 -7.68 -4.31 5.56
C ARG A 85 -8.79 -5.31 5.28
N THR A 86 -10.00 -4.85 4.97
CA THR A 86 -11.11 -5.72 4.55
C THR A 86 -10.75 -6.42 3.24
N ALA A 87 -10.23 -5.70 2.25
CA ALA A 87 -9.77 -6.30 0.99
C ALA A 87 -8.66 -7.34 1.22
N ALA A 88 -7.67 -7.03 2.06
CA ALA A 88 -6.58 -7.95 2.38
C ALA A 88 -7.05 -9.22 3.12
N ALA A 89 -8.13 -9.14 3.90
CA ALA A 89 -8.73 -10.30 4.54
C ALA A 89 -9.39 -11.26 3.52
N LEU A 90 -9.93 -10.71 2.43
CA LEU A 90 -10.57 -11.47 1.34
C LEU A 90 -9.57 -11.94 0.27
N ALA A 91 -8.40 -11.31 0.19
CA ALA A 91 -7.36 -11.62 -0.79
C ALA A 91 -6.94 -13.10 -0.72
N THR A 92 -6.81 -13.77 -1.86
CA THR A 92 -6.40 -15.18 -1.96
C THR A 92 -5.04 -15.36 -2.63
N GLY A 93 -4.41 -14.26 -3.05
CA GLY A 93 -3.11 -14.26 -3.71
C GLY A 93 -1.93 -14.48 -2.75
N ASP A 94 -0.78 -14.75 -3.34
CA ASP A 94 0.50 -14.82 -2.62
C ASP A 94 1.00 -13.43 -2.25
N TYR A 95 0.78 -12.48 -3.15
CA TYR A 95 1.13 -11.07 -3.02
C TYR A 95 -0.11 -10.19 -3.12
N LEU A 96 -0.06 -9.04 -2.47
CA LEU A 96 -1.01 -7.97 -2.66
C LEU A 96 -0.35 -6.69 -3.14
N VAL A 97 -1.10 -5.88 -3.88
CA VAL A 97 -0.76 -4.49 -4.17
C VAL A 97 -1.97 -3.60 -3.87
N ILE A 98 -1.75 -2.47 -3.22
CA ILE A 98 -2.80 -1.47 -2.99
C ILE A 98 -2.88 -0.59 -4.23
N PHE A 99 -4.08 -0.43 -4.80
CA PHE A 99 -4.32 0.36 -6.00
C PHE A 99 -5.60 1.17 -5.86
N ASP A 100 -5.48 2.50 -5.83
CA ASP A 100 -6.63 3.40 -5.64
C ASP A 100 -7.52 3.45 -6.89
N ALA A 101 -8.83 3.55 -6.69
CA ALA A 101 -9.84 3.62 -7.76
C ALA A 101 -9.89 4.98 -8.48
N ASP A 102 -9.00 5.91 -8.15
CA ASP A 102 -9.08 7.33 -8.48
C ASP A 102 -8.35 7.74 -9.77
N LEU A 103 -7.78 6.77 -10.49
CA LEU A 103 -7.03 6.96 -11.74
C LEU A 103 -5.76 7.82 -11.62
N GLU A 104 -5.27 8.10 -10.42
CA GLU A 104 -4.00 8.82 -10.22
C GLU A 104 -2.78 7.97 -10.59
N TYR A 105 -2.90 6.63 -10.50
CA TYR A 105 -1.85 5.66 -10.84
C TYR A 105 -2.14 4.94 -12.16
N SER A 106 -1.08 4.54 -12.87
CA SER A 106 -1.21 3.65 -14.02
C SER A 106 -1.14 2.18 -13.57
N PRO A 107 -2.06 1.31 -14.02
CA PRO A 107 -1.95 -0.12 -13.72
C PRO A 107 -0.74 -0.79 -14.39
N ASP A 108 -0.17 -0.19 -15.45
CA ASP A 108 1.08 -0.66 -16.08
C ASP A 108 2.26 -0.66 -15.08
N ASP A 109 2.25 0.25 -14.11
CA ASP A 109 3.31 0.35 -13.09
C ASP A 109 3.36 -0.90 -12.19
N ILE A 110 2.25 -1.65 -12.07
CA ILE A 110 2.20 -2.92 -11.32
C ILE A 110 3.17 -3.94 -11.92
N LEU A 111 3.37 -3.95 -13.24
CA LEU A 111 4.35 -4.82 -13.90
C LEU A 111 5.78 -4.51 -13.44
N GLY A 112 6.08 -3.22 -13.27
CA GLY A 112 7.35 -2.75 -12.72
C GLY A 112 7.59 -3.23 -11.29
N LEU A 113 6.54 -3.23 -10.46
CA LEU A 113 6.61 -3.73 -9.08
C LEU A 113 6.80 -5.25 -9.02
N LEU A 114 6.16 -6.01 -9.92
CA LEU A 114 6.29 -7.47 -9.97
C LEU A 114 7.68 -7.94 -10.41
N THR A 115 8.38 -7.15 -11.22
CA THR A 115 9.67 -7.54 -11.79
C THR A 115 10.72 -7.93 -10.74
N PRO A 116 10.99 -7.15 -9.67
CA PRO A 116 11.93 -7.55 -8.62
C PRO A 116 11.49 -8.81 -7.87
N VAL A 117 10.17 -9.00 -7.67
CA VAL A 117 9.62 -10.17 -6.99
C VAL A 117 9.82 -11.43 -7.81
N THR A 118 9.48 -11.40 -9.10
CA THR A 118 9.62 -12.57 -9.99
C THR A 118 11.06 -12.96 -10.21
N ARG A 119 12.01 -12.02 -10.10
CA ARG A 119 13.46 -12.29 -10.15
C ARG A 119 14.02 -12.79 -8.82
N GLY A 120 13.27 -12.70 -7.74
CA GLY A 120 13.76 -13.03 -6.39
C GLY A 120 14.68 -11.96 -5.78
N ASP A 121 14.69 -10.74 -6.34
CA ASP A 121 15.51 -9.61 -5.86
C ASP A 121 14.92 -8.97 -4.61
N ALA A 122 13.58 -9.01 -4.46
CA ALA A 122 12.88 -8.39 -3.35
C ALA A 122 11.53 -9.08 -3.04
N GLU A 123 11.10 -9.03 -1.78
CA GLU A 123 9.77 -9.47 -1.34
C GLU A 123 8.80 -8.29 -1.16
N VAL A 124 9.31 -7.10 -0.88
CA VAL A 124 8.51 -5.88 -0.69
C VAL A 124 9.01 -4.82 -1.65
N VAL A 125 8.11 -4.31 -2.48
CA VAL A 125 8.43 -3.33 -3.53
C VAL A 125 7.50 -2.13 -3.43
N TYR A 126 8.07 -0.93 -3.45
CA TYR A 126 7.33 0.35 -3.43
C TYR A 126 7.47 1.06 -4.77
N GLY A 127 6.35 1.55 -5.28
CA GLY A 127 6.37 2.48 -6.40
C GLY A 127 6.70 3.88 -5.90
N ILE A 128 7.75 4.52 -6.42
CA ILE A 128 8.11 5.89 -6.04
C ILE A 128 7.67 6.89 -7.09
N ARG A 129 6.95 7.93 -6.66
CA ARG A 129 6.49 8.99 -7.53
C ARG A 129 7.66 9.90 -7.89
N LYS A 130 7.98 9.99 -9.20
CA LYS A 130 8.96 10.96 -9.66
C LYS A 130 8.33 12.35 -9.69
N PHE A 131 8.58 13.15 -8.64
CA PHE A 131 8.19 14.56 -8.63
C PHE A 131 9.02 15.32 -9.66
N GLY A 132 8.43 15.65 -10.80
CA GLY A 132 9.09 16.39 -11.87
C GLY A 132 8.85 15.88 -13.30
N ALA A 133 8.32 14.66 -13.47
CA ALA A 133 8.00 14.09 -14.77
C ALA A 133 6.47 14.04 -15.05
N SER A 134 5.65 14.68 -14.23
CA SER A 134 4.18 14.66 -14.28
C SER A 134 3.60 16.05 -14.03
N THR A 135 2.27 16.16 -13.94
CA THR A 135 1.56 17.41 -13.60
C THR A 135 2.15 18.08 -12.34
N ALA A 136 2.20 19.41 -12.37
CA ALA A 136 2.72 20.20 -11.25
C ALA A 136 2.01 19.87 -9.92
N HIS A 137 2.78 19.59 -8.90
CA HIS A 137 2.28 19.31 -7.56
C HIS A 137 2.24 20.60 -6.73
N SER A 138 1.33 20.64 -5.73
CA SER A 138 1.37 21.68 -4.72
C SER A 138 2.70 21.63 -3.97
N PHE A 139 3.41 22.75 -3.90
CA PHE A 139 4.69 22.88 -3.18
C PHE A 139 4.60 22.36 -1.74
N TRP A 140 3.58 22.77 -0.99
CA TRP A 140 3.39 22.35 0.40
C TRP A 140 3.11 20.86 0.56
N PHE A 141 2.43 20.26 -0.42
CA PHE A 141 2.21 18.82 -0.43
C PHE A 141 3.52 18.05 -0.60
N VAL A 142 4.38 18.50 -1.52
CA VAL A 142 5.70 17.88 -1.74
C VAL A 142 6.59 18.04 -0.51
N ILE A 143 6.62 19.23 0.10
CA ILE A 143 7.41 19.48 1.33
C ILE A 143 6.89 18.59 2.47
N GLY A 144 5.57 18.53 2.70
CA GLY A 144 4.98 17.67 3.74
C GLY A 144 5.35 16.20 3.56
N ASN A 145 5.29 15.68 2.33
CA ASN A 145 5.72 14.31 2.03
C ASN A 145 7.21 14.11 2.33
N ARG A 146 8.06 15.02 1.89
CA ARG A 146 9.51 14.95 2.14
C ARG A 146 9.87 14.98 3.63
N VAL A 147 9.21 15.83 4.42
CA VAL A 147 9.41 15.90 5.87
C VAL A 147 9.03 14.60 6.55
N ASN A 148 7.86 14.02 6.22
CA ASN A 148 7.43 12.73 6.77
C ASN A 148 8.36 11.59 6.34
N THR A 149 8.77 11.57 5.07
CA THR A 149 9.72 10.57 4.55
C THR A 149 11.07 10.68 5.25
N PHE A 150 11.60 11.90 5.43
CA PHE A 150 12.84 12.13 6.19
C PHE A 150 12.71 11.68 7.65
N THR A 151 11.57 11.97 8.28
CA THR A 151 11.28 11.52 9.66
C THR A 151 11.29 10.00 9.76
N ALA A 152 10.68 9.30 8.82
CA ALA A 152 10.72 7.85 8.77
C ALA A 152 12.16 7.33 8.62
N ASN A 153 12.93 7.91 7.69
CA ASN A 153 14.32 7.53 7.44
C ASN A 153 15.19 7.72 8.70
N ALA A 154 15.05 8.84 9.39
CA ALA A 154 15.80 9.13 10.62
C ALA A 154 15.41 8.18 11.78
N LEU A 155 14.11 7.95 11.99
CA LEU A 155 13.63 7.12 13.09
C LEU A 155 13.97 5.63 12.93
N PHE A 156 13.99 5.11 11.70
CA PHE A 156 14.22 3.70 11.44
C PHE A 156 15.59 3.38 10.83
N ASN A 157 16.46 4.38 10.71
CA ASN A 157 17.81 4.24 10.11
C ASN A 157 17.75 3.51 8.75
N THR A 158 16.98 4.08 7.84
CA THR A 158 16.73 3.53 6.50
C THR A 158 16.77 4.65 5.47
N TRP A 159 16.66 4.28 4.22
CA TRP A 159 16.45 5.24 3.14
C TRP A 159 15.31 4.74 2.26
N ILE A 160 14.19 5.45 2.29
CA ILE A 160 13.09 5.33 1.33
C ILE A 160 12.85 6.71 0.72
N SER A 161 12.34 6.75 -0.52
CA SER A 161 12.17 7.99 -1.27
C SER A 161 10.75 8.56 -1.17
N ASP A 162 9.74 7.71 -0.95
CA ASP A 162 8.33 8.11 -0.88
C ASP A 162 7.55 7.27 0.14
N LEU A 163 7.31 7.85 1.33
CA LEU A 163 6.55 7.22 2.41
C LEU A 163 5.07 7.01 2.03
N HIS A 164 4.48 7.97 1.31
CA HIS A 164 3.03 8.07 1.08
C HIS A 164 2.59 7.53 -0.30
N THR A 165 3.43 6.80 -0.99
CA THR A 165 2.98 6.08 -2.19
C THR A 165 1.90 5.08 -1.83
N CYS A 166 0.88 4.96 -2.68
CA CYS A 166 -0.14 3.93 -2.54
C CYS A 166 0.34 2.58 -3.07
N LEU A 167 1.07 2.58 -4.21
CA LEU A 167 1.54 1.35 -4.82
C LEU A 167 2.62 0.68 -3.97
N LYS A 168 2.18 -0.26 -3.12
CA LYS A 168 3.02 -1.09 -2.25
C LYS A 168 2.68 -2.54 -2.50
N LEU A 169 3.65 -3.28 -3.06
CA LEU A 169 3.57 -4.71 -3.33
C LEU A 169 4.28 -5.46 -2.22
N LEU A 170 3.60 -6.43 -1.59
CA LEU A 170 4.17 -7.25 -0.52
C LEU A 170 3.40 -8.57 -0.38
N PRO A 171 3.99 -9.60 0.29
CA PRO A 171 3.28 -10.84 0.58
C PRO A 171 2.01 -10.61 1.39
N VAL A 172 0.90 -11.27 1.01
CA VAL A 172 -0.38 -11.23 1.75
C VAL A 172 -0.19 -11.70 3.19
N SER A 173 0.61 -12.75 3.40
CA SER A 173 0.95 -13.26 4.73
C SER A 173 1.61 -12.19 5.60
N LEU A 174 2.62 -11.51 5.06
CA LEU A 174 3.32 -10.43 5.79
C LEU A 174 2.37 -9.29 6.15
N PHE A 175 1.49 -8.86 5.23
CA PHE A 175 0.50 -7.82 5.52
C PHE A 175 -0.43 -8.22 6.67
N ARG A 176 -0.94 -9.47 6.66
CA ARG A 176 -1.86 -9.99 7.68
C ARG A 176 -1.23 -10.14 9.07
N GLU A 177 0.07 -10.36 9.14
CA GLU A 177 0.82 -10.42 10.41
C GLU A 177 1.04 -9.05 11.06
N LEU A 178 0.87 -7.96 10.31
CA LEU A 178 1.07 -6.62 10.85
C LEU A 178 -0.18 -6.19 11.63
N PRO A 179 -0.04 -5.76 12.91
CA PRO A 179 -1.16 -5.27 13.71
C PRO A 179 -1.57 -3.85 13.30
N LEU A 180 -2.05 -3.71 12.06
CA LEU A 180 -2.48 -2.44 11.47
C LEU A 180 -3.81 -2.00 12.06
N ASN A 181 -3.89 -0.76 12.52
CA ASN A 181 -5.06 -0.19 13.20
C ASN A 181 -5.59 1.09 12.55
N GLU A 182 -4.77 1.78 11.75
CA GLU A 182 -5.17 3.03 11.11
C GLU A 182 -6.29 2.79 10.10
N ASN A 183 -7.40 3.52 10.27
CA ASN A 183 -8.58 3.36 9.44
C ASN A 183 -8.60 4.27 8.21
N ARG A 184 -7.87 5.39 8.25
CA ARG A 184 -7.86 6.41 7.21
C ARG A 184 -6.54 6.40 6.43
N PHE A 185 -6.09 7.55 5.95
CA PHE A 185 -4.84 7.72 5.19
C PHE A 185 -3.56 7.39 5.98
N GLY A 186 -3.65 7.28 7.30
CA GLY A 186 -2.54 6.84 8.15
C GLY A 186 -2.07 5.40 7.88
N LEU A 187 -2.87 4.57 7.21
CA LEU A 187 -2.50 3.17 6.92
C LEU A 187 -1.18 3.06 6.15
N ASP A 188 -0.98 3.87 5.12
CA ASP A 188 0.25 3.83 4.30
C ASP A 188 1.50 4.12 5.13
N THR A 189 1.39 5.04 6.08
CA THR A 189 2.45 5.36 7.04
C THR A 189 2.65 4.25 8.06
N GLU A 190 1.55 3.71 8.63
CA GLU A 190 1.61 2.65 9.64
C GLU A 190 2.22 1.37 9.06
N LEU A 191 1.77 0.96 7.87
CA LEU A 191 2.31 -0.18 7.13
C LEU A 191 3.84 -0.03 6.95
N THR A 192 4.27 1.11 6.40
CA THR A 192 5.70 1.36 6.19
C THR A 192 6.47 1.38 7.51
N ALA A 193 5.99 2.09 8.53
CA ALA A 193 6.65 2.13 9.84
C ALA A 193 6.80 0.73 10.47
N MET A 194 5.79 -0.13 10.35
CA MET A 194 5.83 -1.49 10.90
C MET A 194 6.78 -2.41 10.12
N LEU A 195 6.82 -2.30 8.79
CA LEU A 195 7.79 -3.02 7.96
C LEU A 195 9.23 -2.60 8.33
N LEU A 196 9.51 -1.29 8.40
CA LEU A 196 10.81 -0.77 8.78
C LEU A 196 11.19 -1.16 10.23
N ALA A 197 10.24 -1.18 11.15
CA ALA A 197 10.46 -1.63 12.52
C ALA A 197 10.85 -3.13 12.60
N ARG A 198 10.39 -3.95 11.65
CA ARG A 198 10.79 -5.37 11.50
C ARG A 198 12.13 -5.54 10.74
N GLY A 199 12.73 -4.46 10.27
CA GLY A 199 13.97 -4.49 9.49
C GLY A 199 13.77 -4.77 8.00
N VAL A 200 12.51 -4.81 7.53
CA VAL A 200 12.19 -4.94 6.10
C VAL A 200 12.59 -3.65 5.38
N ARG A 201 13.33 -3.78 4.30
CA ARG A 201 13.75 -2.65 3.46
C ARG A 201 13.08 -2.80 2.08
N PRO A 202 12.09 -1.98 1.76
CA PRO A 202 11.42 -2.06 0.46
C PRO A 202 12.39 -1.77 -0.68
N TYR A 203 12.25 -2.53 -1.76
CA TYR A 203 12.87 -2.19 -3.05
C TYR A 203 12.04 -1.08 -3.71
N GLU A 204 12.67 -0.09 -4.30
CA GLU A 204 11.95 1.05 -4.89
C GLU A 204 12.02 1.03 -6.41
N VAL A 205 10.87 1.17 -7.07
CA VAL A 205 10.78 1.31 -8.53
C VAL A 205 10.06 2.61 -8.89
N PRO A 206 10.49 3.32 -9.94
CA PRO A 206 9.79 4.53 -10.37
C PRO A 206 8.44 4.20 -10.98
N ILE A 207 7.43 5.03 -10.66
CA ILE A 207 6.07 4.92 -11.19
C ILE A 207 5.59 6.24 -11.77
N THR A 208 4.54 6.13 -12.61
CA THR A 208 3.80 7.27 -13.16
C THR A 208 2.76 7.73 -12.15
N TYR A 209 2.62 9.04 -11.98
CA TYR A 209 1.62 9.59 -11.08
C TYR A 209 0.99 10.85 -11.66
N LYS A 210 -0.34 10.87 -11.76
CA LYS A 210 -1.12 12.01 -12.22
C LYS A 210 -1.96 12.53 -11.07
N ALA A 211 -1.45 13.57 -10.39
CA ALA A 211 -2.16 14.16 -9.27
C ALA A 211 -3.49 14.78 -9.70
N ARG A 212 -4.56 14.50 -8.96
CA ARG A 212 -5.85 15.21 -9.06
C ARG A 212 -5.78 16.57 -8.36
N SER A 213 -6.52 17.55 -8.89
CA SER A 213 -6.74 18.82 -8.23
C SER A 213 -7.73 18.66 -7.05
N ARG A 214 -7.90 19.73 -6.25
CA ARG A 214 -8.95 19.73 -5.21
C ARG A 214 -10.35 19.69 -5.80
N GLU A 215 -10.56 20.32 -6.94
CA GLU A 215 -11.82 20.31 -7.70
C GLU A 215 -12.16 18.91 -8.20
N GLU A 216 -11.14 18.10 -8.51
CA GLU A 216 -11.25 16.70 -8.91
C GLU A 216 -11.37 15.72 -7.73
N GLY A 217 -11.58 16.22 -6.49
CA GLY A 217 -11.90 15.38 -5.31
C GLY A 217 -10.71 14.93 -4.45
N LYS A 218 -9.57 15.62 -4.49
CA LYS A 218 -8.43 15.31 -3.60
C LYS A 218 -8.81 15.45 -2.13
N LYS A 219 -8.74 14.33 -1.39
CA LYS A 219 -9.23 14.22 0.01
C LYS A 219 -8.16 14.49 1.07
N LEU A 220 -6.86 14.49 0.69
CA LEU A 220 -5.73 14.66 1.62
C LEU A 220 -5.58 16.11 2.11
N THR A 221 -5.32 16.28 3.41
CA THR A 221 -5.12 17.56 4.09
C THR A 221 -3.72 17.63 4.75
N TRP A 222 -3.28 18.83 5.13
CA TRP A 222 -2.03 19.00 5.89
C TRP A 222 -2.09 18.33 7.29
N GLY A 223 -3.29 18.20 7.87
CA GLY A 223 -3.51 17.49 9.13
C GLY A 223 -3.10 16.03 9.07
N ASP A 224 -3.23 15.38 7.89
CA ASP A 224 -2.82 14.00 7.68
C ASP A 224 -1.28 13.84 7.83
N GLY A 225 -0.52 14.90 7.52
CA GLY A 225 0.94 14.93 7.74
C GLY A 225 1.31 14.86 9.22
N VAL A 226 0.57 15.55 10.09
CA VAL A 226 0.78 15.49 11.55
C VAL A 226 0.42 14.11 12.08
N VAL A 227 -0.67 13.53 11.59
CA VAL A 227 -1.07 12.16 11.95
C VAL A 227 0.02 11.18 11.54
N ALA A 228 0.57 11.30 10.33
CA ALA A 228 1.68 10.47 9.85
C ALA A 228 2.90 10.52 10.79
N THR A 229 3.34 11.72 11.18
CA THR A 229 4.45 11.88 12.13
C THR A 229 4.17 11.18 13.47
N ARG A 230 2.96 11.33 14.02
CA ARG A 230 2.55 10.66 15.27
C ARG A 230 2.61 9.14 15.14
N ILE A 231 2.17 8.60 14.01
CA ILE A 231 2.22 7.15 13.74
C ILE A 231 3.67 6.66 13.74
N LEU A 232 4.57 7.35 13.02
CA LEU A 232 6.00 6.99 12.96
C LEU A 232 6.63 6.93 14.36
N VAL A 233 6.42 7.98 15.16
CA VAL A 233 6.94 8.04 16.54
C VAL A 233 6.35 6.94 17.41
N ARG A 234 5.02 6.73 17.35
CA ARG A 234 4.33 5.68 18.11
C ARG A 234 4.90 4.30 17.81
N VAL A 235 5.06 3.95 16.53
CA VAL A 235 5.61 2.64 16.13
C VAL A 235 7.07 2.50 16.59
N ARG A 236 7.88 3.54 16.45
CA ARG A 236 9.29 3.54 16.88
C ARG A 236 9.42 3.33 18.39
N LEU A 237 8.60 4.00 19.19
CA LEU A 237 8.59 3.86 20.64
C LEU A 237 8.15 2.44 21.07
N ARG A 238 7.09 1.89 20.45
CA ARG A 238 6.66 0.50 20.71
C ARG A 238 7.79 -0.48 20.42
N LYS A 239 8.48 -0.33 19.29
CA LYS A 239 9.66 -1.17 18.98
C LYS A 239 10.73 -1.07 20.05
N ALA A 240 11.12 0.14 20.46
CA ALA A 240 12.15 0.34 21.49
C ALA A 240 11.78 -0.32 22.83
N LEU A 241 10.50 -0.25 23.23
CA LEU A 241 10.01 -0.92 24.46
C LEU A 241 10.05 -2.43 24.33
N THR A 242 9.68 -2.98 23.17
CA THR A 242 9.74 -4.43 22.92
C THR A 242 11.18 -4.93 22.95
N ASP A 243 12.09 -4.24 22.26
CA ASP A 243 13.51 -4.60 22.22
C ASP A 243 14.14 -4.54 23.63
N ARG A 244 13.78 -3.53 24.46
CA ARG A 244 14.22 -3.42 25.85
C ARG A 244 13.72 -4.59 26.72
N ARG A 245 12.44 -4.96 26.58
CA ARG A 245 11.86 -6.11 27.31
C ARG A 245 12.53 -7.42 26.93
N ALA A 246 12.81 -7.64 25.65
CA ALA A 246 13.51 -8.83 25.17
C ALA A 246 14.93 -8.93 25.74
N ARG A 247 15.68 -7.82 25.78
CA ARG A 247 17.02 -7.76 26.39
C ARG A 247 16.99 -8.09 27.88
N LEU A 248 16.03 -7.54 28.62
CA LEU A 248 15.89 -7.81 30.07
C LEU A 248 15.58 -9.28 30.34
N ARG A 249 14.65 -9.88 29.57
CA ARG A 249 14.34 -11.32 29.70
C ARG A 249 15.54 -12.21 29.38
N GLY A 250 16.29 -11.88 28.31
CA GLY A 250 17.53 -12.61 27.97
C GLY A 250 18.63 -12.49 29.02
N ALA A 251 18.71 -11.35 29.72
CA ALA A 251 19.66 -11.17 30.83
C ALA A 251 19.26 -11.97 32.08
N MET A 252 17.95 -12.09 32.36
CA MET A 252 17.44 -12.91 33.50
C MET A 252 17.55 -14.40 33.25
N ALA A 253 17.44 -14.86 31.99
CA ALA A 253 17.58 -16.29 31.66
C ALA A 253 19.04 -16.81 31.67
N ARG A 254 20.02 -15.91 31.76
CA ARG A 254 21.47 -16.25 31.84
C ARG A 254 22.03 -16.22 33.26
N ARG A 255 21.21 -15.95 34.25
CA ARG A 255 21.54 -16.03 35.68
C ARG A 255 20.90 -17.27 36.33
#